data_76cd48744252cc657483729a87ec4ea8
#
_entry.id   76cd48744252cc657483729a87ec4ea8
#
_cell.length_a   1.000
_cell.length_b   1.000
_cell.length_c   1.000
_cell.angle_alpha   90.00
_cell.angle_beta   90.00
_cell.angle_gamma   90.00
#
_symmetry.space_group_name_H-M   'P 1'
#
loop_
_entity.id
_entity.type
_entity.pdbx_description
1 polymer ?
#
loop_
_entity_poly.entity_id
_entity_poly.type
_entity_poly.pdbx_seq_one_letter_code
_entity_poly.pdbx_strand_id
1 'polypeptide(L)'
;LFKWASADDLCLPEFLERCVAALGEHPDAVLAFPSTVLIDGDGKLLDSYEDIDIRDDTAVARFDRVLSTIERCNAQYGVTYTDVLRRTGGMRSYNSGDIVLLAELALYGKLVRLPERLFCRRMHPLASSAMDDRQRAEFYNPGHGERMEMYRWKMAASLLAVGWRVPAGIAAKYRTLSVALRHVRWARYELWHELRDSVRYLGRRRWRQLGWGAAARSRGHVV
;
A
#
# COMPACT_ATOMS: atom_id res chain seq x y z
N LEU A 1 -7.56 -20.56 -3.06
CA LEU A 1 -7.42 -19.21 -3.62
C LEU A 1 -8.03 -18.19 -2.66
N PHE A 2 -7.57 -16.95 -2.76
CA PHE A 2 -8.00 -15.82 -1.95
C PHE A 2 -8.13 -14.55 -2.82
N LYS A 3 -9.08 -13.69 -2.48
CA LYS A 3 -9.29 -12.38 -3.08
C LYS A 3 -9.80 -11.41 -2.02
N TRP A 4 -9.25 -10.19 -1.96
CA TRP A 4 -9.91 -9.08 -1.24
C TRP A 4 -11.12 -8.57 -2.02
N ALA A 5 -12.18 -8.24 -1.31
CA ALA A 5 -13.32 -7.53 -1.87
C ALA A 5 -13.34 -6.09 -1.33
N SER A 6 -13.44 -5.12 -2.22
CA SER A 6 -13.77 -3.76 -1.85
C SER A 6 -15.28 -3.65 -1.57
N ALA A 7 -15.68 -2.73 -0.71
CA ALA A 7 -17.09 -2.50 -0.38
C ALA A 7 -17.84 -1.67 -1.43
N ASP A 8 -17.11 -0.92 -2.26
CA ASP A 8 -17.63 0.11 -3.17
C ASP A 8 -17.27 -0.08 -4.65
N ASP A 9 -16.32 -0.99 -4.93
CA ASP A 9 -15.91 -1.32 -6.29
C ASP A 9 -16.78 -2.42 -6.91
N LEU A 10 -16.70 -2.58 -8.24
CA LEU A 10 -17.44 -3.61 -8.97
C LEU A 10 -16.47 -4.61 -9.62
N CYS A 11 -16.81 -5.90 -9.51
CA CYS A 11 -16.21 -6.97 -10.30
C CYS A 11 -17.23 -7.44 -11.33
N LEU A 12 -16.84 -7.47 -12.61
CA LEU A 12 -17.69 -8.02 -13.65
C LEU A 12 -17.79 -9.56 -13.55
N PRO A 13 -18.82 -10.20 -14.12
CA PRO A 13 -19.11 -11.63 -13.90
C PRO A 13 -17.94 -12.56 -14.15
N GLU A 14 -17.16 -12.36 -15.21
CA GLU A 14 -16.04 -13.23 -15.60
C GLU A 14 -14.76 -12.98 -14.79
N PHE A 15 -14.74 -12.01 -13.87
CA PHE A 15 -13.54 -11.63 -13.10
C PHE A 15 -12.83 -12.83 -12.46
N LEU A 16 -13.56 -13.64 -11.69
CA LEU A 16 -12.99 -14.77 -10.99
C LEU A 16 -12.54 -15.86 -11.93
N GLU A 17 -13.38 -16.21 -12.90
CA GLU A 17 -13.09 -17.22 -13.90
C GLU A 17 -11.79 -16.92 -14.67
N ARG A 18 -11.68 -15.69 -15.18
CA ARG A 18 -10.52 -15.25 -15.95
C ARG A 18 -9.24 -15.21 -15.11
N CYS A 19 -9.31 -14.73 -13.87
CA CYS A 19 -8.15 -14.74 -12.97
C CYS A 19 -7.71 -16.15 -12.61
N VAL A 20 -8.63 -17.06 -12.35
CA VAL A 20 -8.31 -18.47 -12.04
C VAL A 20 -7.71 -19.17 -13.25
N ALA A 21 -8.27 -18.96 -14.46
CA ALA A 21 -7.72 -19.49 -15.69
C ALA A 21 -6.28 -19.02 -15.92
N ALA A 22 -6.02 -17.71 -15.76
CA ALA A 22 -4.69 -17.13 -15.91
C ALA A 22 -3.66 -17.70 -14.92
N LEU A 23 -4.06 -17.98 -13.67
CA LEU A 23 -3.18 -18.67 -12.70
C LEU A 23 -2.87 -20.10 -13.14
N GLY A 24 -3.80 -20.79 -13.81
CA GLY A 24 -3.57 -22.11 -14.37
C GLY A 24 -2.65 -22.11 -15.60
N GLU A 25 -2.77 -21.09 -16.45
CA GLU A 25 -1.96 -20.89 -17.64
C GLU A 25 -0.52 -20.40 -17.34
N HIS A 26 -0.32 -19.76 -16.18
CA HIS A 26 0.95 -19.23 -15.73
C HIS A 26 1.38 -19.86 -14.39
N PRO A 27 1.99 -21.05 -14.39
CA PRO A 27 2.37 -21.79 -13.16
C PRO A 27 3.37 -21.04 -12.26
N ASP A 28 4.09 -20.07 -12.81
CA ASP A 28 5.02 -19.19 -12.10
C ASP A 28 4.38 -17.90 -11.58
N ALA A 29 3.07 -17.69 -11.82
CA ALA A 29 2.31 -16.60 -11.26
C ALA A 29 1.77 -16.92 -9.86
N VAL A 30 1.73 -15.92 -9.00
CA VAL A 30 1.15 -16.00 -7.65
C VAL A 30 -0.06 -15.10 -7.46
N LEU A 31 -0.27 -14.17 -8.39
CA LEU A 31 -1.40 -13.24 -8.41
C LEU A 31 -1.82 -13.00 -9.86
N ALA A 32 -3.11 -13.10 -10.13
CA ALA A 32 -3.71 -12.68 -11.41
C ALA A 32 -4.82 -11.66 -11.14
N PHE A 33 -4.90 -10.63 -11.95
CA PHE A 33 -5.87 -9.54 -11.82
C PHE A 33 -6.17 -8.91 -13.18
N PRO A 34 -7.40 -8.44 -13.42
CA PRO A 34 -7.76 -7.79 -14.68
C PRO A 34 -7.34 -6.33 -14.70
N SER A 35 -7.30 -5.75 -15.89
CA SER A 35 -7.18 -4.31 -16.06
C SER A 35 -8.35 -3.57 -15.41
N THR A 36 -8.08 -2.36 -14.93
CA THR A 36 -9.03 -1.54 -14.14
C THR A 36 -9.65 -0.45 -15.01
N VAL A 37 -10.94 -0.19 -14.81
CA VAL A 37 -11.59 1.05 -15.23
C VAL A 37 -11.96 1.88 -14.00
N LEU A 38 -11.93 3.20 -14.15
CA LEU A 38 -12.37 4.13 -13.12
C LEU A 38 -13.80 4.56 -13.40
N ILE A 39 -14.65 4.46 -12.39
CA ILE A 39 -16.05 4.88 -12.46
C ILE A 39 -16.35 5.93 -11.39
N ASP A 40 -17.32 6.80 -11.61
CA ASP A 40 -17.80 7.75 -10.60
C ASP A 40 -18.75 7.11 -9.57
N GLY A 41 -19.32 7.94 -8.68
CA GLY A 41 -20.29 7.49 -7.67
C GLY A 41 -21.54 6.82 -8.26
N ASP A 42 -21.96 7.22 -9.46
CA ASP A 42 -23.13 6.72 -10.16
C ASP A 42 -22.83 5.53 -11.09
N GLY A 43 -21.55 5.14 -11.19
CA GLY A 43 -21.10 4.02 -12.04
C GLY A 43 -20.76 4.41 -13.47
N LYS A 44 -20.71 5.71 -13.80
CA LYS A 44 -20.32 6.20 -15.12
C LYS A 44 -18.81 6.09 -15.31
N LEU A 45 -18.39 5.64 -16.48
CA LEU A 45 -16.98 5.54 -16.84
C LEU A 45 -16.31 6.93 -16.81
N LEU A 46 -15.22 7.04 -16.07
CA LEU A 46 -14.35 8.21 -16.00
C LEU A 46 -13.11 8.03 -16.86
N ASP A 47 -12.39 6.93 -16.68
CA ASP A 47 -11.13 6.68 -17.34
C ASP A 47 -10.77 5.19 -17.31
N SER A 48 -9.75 4.80 -18.05
CA SER A 48 -9.13 3.48 -17.97
C SER A 48 -7.74 3.59 -17.38
N TYR A 49 -7.39 2.66 -16.52
CA TYR A 49 -6.09 2.64 -15.86
C TYR A 49 -5.33 1.36 -16.23
N GLU A 50 -4.11 1.54 -16.72
CA GLU A 50 -3.19 0.43 -16.89
C GLU A 50 -2.43 0.17 -15.60
N ASP A 51 -2.77 -0.94 -14.94
CA ASP A 51 -2.06 -1.39 -13.74
C ASP A 51 -0.74 -2.07 -14.10
N ILE A 52 0.09 -2.34 -13.08
CA ILE A 52 1.35 -3.05 -13.25
C ILE A 52 1.14 -4.42 -13.92
N ASP A 53 2.12 -4.91 -14.68
CA ASP A 53 2.22 -6.30 -15.13
C ASP A 53 3.66 -6.77 -14.85
N ILE A 54 3.84 -7.63 -13.87
CA ILE A 54 5.15 -7.98 -13.31
C ILE A 54 5.51 -9.41 -13.70
N ARG A 55 6.23 -9.52 -14.80
CA ARG A 55 6.62 -10.80 -15.39
C ARG A 55 8.13 -11.04 -15.42
N ASP A 56 8.92 -10.18 -14.77
CA ASP A 56 10.37 -10.32 -14.71
C ASP A 56 10.76 -11.72 -14.19
N ASP A 57 11.84 -12.31 -14.71
CA ASP A 57 12.21 -13.68 -14.39
C ASP A 57 12.73 -13.87 -12.97
N THR A 58 13.44 -12.87 -12.45
CA THR A 58 14.02 -12.97 -11.11
C THR A 58 13.13 -12.30 -10.04
N ALA A 59 13.08 -12.92 -8.87
CA ALA A 59 12.35 -12.38 -7.71
C ALA A 59 12.80 -10.95 -7.37
N VAL A 60 14.10 -10.67 -7.44
CA VAL A 60 14.66 -9.34 -7.15
C VAL A 60 14.19 -8.30 -8.16
N ALA A 61 14.17 -8.65 -9.45
CA ALA A 61 13.70 -7.74 -10.50
C ALA A 61 12.19 -7.46 -10.35
N ARG A 62 11.38 -8.47 -10.04
CA ARG A 62 9.94 -8.29 -9.76
C ARG A 62 9.70 -7.38 -8.57
N PHE A 63 10.43 -7.59 -7.45
CA PHE A 63 10.34 -6.74 -6.27
C PHE A 63 10.68 -5.28 -6.59
N ASP A 64 11.78 -5.05 -7.30
CA ASP A 64 12.20 -3.72 -7.73
C ASP A 64 11.18 -3.07 -8.68
N ARG A 65 10.64 -3.84 -9.62
CA ARG A 65 9.64 -3.38 -10.57
C ARG A 65 8.38 -2.90 -9.85
N VAL A 66 7.85 -3.68 -8.91
CA VAL A 66 6.69 -3.24 -8.10
C VAL A 66 6.97 -1.91 -7.43
N LEU A 67 8.08 -1.78 -6.71
CA LEU A 67 8.42 -0.56 -5.97
C LEU A 67 8.69 0.65 -6.86
N SER A 68 9.10 0.43 -8.11
CA SER A 68 9.46 1.51 -9.05
C SER A 68 8.28 1.96 -9.92
N THR A 69 7.26 1.12 -10.12
CA THR A 69 6.21 1.38 -11.11
C THR A 69 4.79 1.44 -10.54
N ILE A 70 4.59 1.01 -9.27
CA ILE A 70 3.25 0.99 -8.72
C ILE A 70 2.78 2.41 -8.37
N GLU A 71 1.65 2.80 -8.94
CA GLU A 71 0.99 4.07 -8.64
C GLU A 71 -0.31 3.83 -7.85
N ARG A 72 -1.10 2.84 -8.29
CA ARG A 72 -2.35 2.42 -7.67
C ARG A 72 -2.31 0.93 -7.38
N CYS A 73 -2.78 0.52 -6.22
CA CYS A 73 -2.68 -0.87 -5.77
C CYS A 73 -3.90 -1.71 -6.18
N ASN A 74 -4.46 -1.51 -7.39
CA ASN A 74 -5.63 -2.27 -7.84
C ASN A 74 -5.34 -3.78 -7.92
N ALA A 75 -4.10 -4.14 -8.24
CA ALA A 75 -3.64 -5.54 -8.27
C ALA A 75 -3.95 -6.32 -6.99
N GLN A 76 -4.01 -5.65 -5.82
CA GLN A 76 -4.37 -6.32 -4.55
C GLN A 76 -5.74 -6.99 -4.58
N TYR A 77 -6.67 -6.49 -5.41
CA TYR A 77 -8.02 -7.05 -5.57
C TYR A 77 -8.07 -8.25 -6.53
N GLY A 78 -6.94 -8.68 -7.05
CA GLY A 78 -6.81 -9.90 -7.85
C GLY A 78 -6.98 -11.19 -7.04
N VAL A 79 -6.82 -12.31 -7.72
CA VAL A 79 -6.87 -13.66 -7.13
C VAL A 79 -5.44 -14.14 -6.88
N THR A 80 -5.16 -14.59 -5.66
CA THR A 80 -3.86 -15.13 -5.25
C THR A 80 -4.00 -16.51 -4.60
N TYR A 81 -2.91 -17.28 -4.55
CA TYR A 81 -2.88 -18.52 -3.80
C TYR A 81 -2.84 -18.25 -2.31
N THR A 82 -3.75 -18.87 -1.55
CA THR A 82 -3.88 -18.69 -0.09
C THR A 82 -2.63 -19.15 0.66
N ASP A 83 -1.97 -20.21 0.20
CA ASP A 83 -0.73 -20.72 0.79
C ASP A 83 0.45 -19.78 0.56
N VAL A 84 0.53 -19.12 -0.60
CA VAL A 84 1.52 -18.07 -0.87
C VAL A 84 1.25 -16.87 0.04
N LEU A 85 -0.01 -16.42 0.12
CA LEU A 85 -0.40 -15.31 0.99
C LEU A 85 -0.05 -15.56 2.46
N ARG A 86 -0.26 -16.77 2.96
CA ARG A 86 0.11 -17.17 4.34
C ARG A 86 1.61 -17.11 4.63
N ARG A 87 2.45 -17.20 3.60
CA ARG A 87 3.92 -17.10 3.72
C ARG A 87 4.40 -15.65 3.74
N THR A 88 3.55 -14.70 3.39
CA THR A 88 3.82 -13.26 3.50
C THR A 88 3.48 -12.74 4.90
N GLY A 89 3.82 -11.50 5.16
CA GLY A 89 3.35 -10.83 6.38
C GLY A 89 1.91 -10.28 6.27
N GLY A 90 1.16 -10.61 5.22
CA GLY A 90 -0.21 -10.18 4.99
C GLY A 90 -0.36 -8.67 4.73
N MET A 91 -1.61 -8.21 4.71
CA MET A 91 -1.93 -6.79 4.60
C MET A 91 -1.51 -6.05 5.87
N ARG A 92 -0.78 -4.96 5.70
CA ARG A 92 -0.35 -4.11 6.82
C ARG A 92 -1.42 -3.07 7.13
N SER A 93 -1.68 -2.83 8.43
CA SER A 93 -2.66 -1.86 8.92
C SER A 93 -2.07 -0.43 9.00
N TYR A 94 -1.54 0.06 7.89
CA TYR A 94 -1.08 1.43 7.70
C TYR A 94 -1.14 1.81 6.22
N ASN A 95 -1.10 3.11 5.93
CA ASN A 95 -1.12 3.62 4.57
C ASN A 95 0.02 3.03 3.72
N SER A 96 -0.29 2.58 2.50
CA SER A 96 0.65 1.88 1.59
C SER A 96 1.09 0.48 2.06
N GLY A 97 0.34 -0.15 2.98
CA GLY A 97 0.56 -1.53 3.39
C GLY A 97 0.32 -2.54 2.26
N ASP A 98 -0.52 -2.18 1.30
CA ASP A 98 -0.81 -2.89 0.06
C ASP A 98 0.41 -2.94 -0.89
N ILE A 99 1.17 -1.85 -1.00
CA ILE A 99 2.43 -1.82 -1.77
C ILE A 99 3.41 -2.86 -1.21
N VAL A 100 3.55 -2.91 0.11
CA VAL A 100 4.44 -3.88 0.76
C VAL A 100 3.99 -5.32 0.49
N LEU A 101 2.68 -5.57 0.54
CA LEU A 101 2.14 -6.89 0.23
C LEU A 101 2.39 -7.30 -1.22
N LEU A 102 2.13 -6.42 -2.19
CA LEU A 102 2.36 -6.70 -3.60
C LEU A 102 3.85 -6.92 -3.90
N ALA A 103 4.72 -6.11 -3.29
CA ALA A 103 6.17 -6.29 -3.40
C ALA A 103 6.62 -7.63 -2.78
N GLU A 104 6.04 -8.02 -1.64
CA GLU A 104 6.33 -9.31 -1.00
C GLU A 104 5.82 -10.48 -1.86
N LEU A 105 4.60 -10.42 -2.42
CA LEU A 105 4.07 -11.43 -3.34
C LEU A 105 4.96 -11.60 -4.59
N ALA A 106 5.46 -10.51 -5.16
CA ALA A 106 6.35 -10.52 -6.32
C ALA A 106 7.66 -11.29 -6.08
N LEU A 107 8.07 -11.48 -4.84
CA LEU A 107 9.21 -12.33 -4.49
C LEU A 107 8.91 -13.83 -4.64
N TYR A 108 7.65 -14.23 -4.53
CA TYR A 108 7.21 -15.62 -4.64
C TYR A 108 6.86 -16.04 -6.06
N GLY A 109 6.45 -15.10 -6.92
CA GLY A 109 6.09 -15.39 -8.30
C GLY A 109 5.70 -14.13 -9.09
N LYS A 110 5.25 -14.33 -10.32
CA LYS A 110 4.79 -13.27 -11.22
C LYS A 110 3.44 -12.73 -10.76
N LEU A 111 3.20 -11.43 -11.03
CA LEU A 111 1.90 -10.78 -10.86
C LEU A 111 1.37 -10.48 -12.24
N VAL A 112 0.40 -11.27 -12.68
CA VAL A 112 -0.07 -11.30 -14.08
C VAL A 112 -1.31 -10.43 -14.24
N ARG A 113 -1.21 -9.39 -15.05
CA ARG A 113 -2.34 -8.58 -15.46
C ARG A 113 -3.01 -9.19 -16.69
N LEU A 114 -4.34 -9.28 -16.63
CA LEU A 114 -5.20 -9.61 -17.76
C LEU A 114 -5.55 -8.34 -18.54
N PRO A 115 -5.63 -8.41 -19.88
CA PRO A 115 -5.99 -7.25 -20.70
C PRO A 115 -7.48 -6.88 -20.55
N GLU A 116 -8.34 -7.82 -20.16
CA GLU A 116 -9.77 -7.60 -19.98
C GLU A 116 -10.02 -6.65 -18.81
N ARG A 117 -10.95 -5.71 -19.01
CA ARG A 117 -11.35 -4.69 -18.05
C ARG A 117 -12.51 -5.19 -17.19
N LEU A 118 -12.19 -6.03 -16.18
CA LEU A 118 -13.20 -6.70 -15.36
C LEU A 118 -13.27 -6.16 -13.92
N PHE A 119 -12.48 -5.15 -13.59
CA PHE A 119 -12.52 -4.46 -12.31
C PHE A 119 -12.84 -2.99 -12.49
N CYS A 120 -13.93 -2.52 -11.85
CA CYS A 120 -14.35 -1.13 -11.90
C CYS A 120 -14.09 -0.49 -10.53
N ARG A 121 -13.09 0.37 -10.46
CA ARG A 121 -12.75 1.12 -9.24
C ARG A 121 -13.59 2.38 -9.15
N ARG A 122 -14.34 2.51 -8.05
CA ARG A 122 -15.20 3.67 -7.82
C ARG A 122 -14.39 4.83 -7.22
N MET A 123 -14.55 5.98 -7.86
CA MET A 123 -13.93 7.25 -7.43
C MET A 123 -15.01 8.15 -6.84
N HIS A 124 -14.96 8.38 -5.52
CA HIS A 124 -15.91 9.24 -4.81
C HIS A 124 -15.23 9.91 -3.59
N PRO A 125 -15.79 11.00 -3.05
CA PRO A 125 -15.15 11.78 -1.96
C PRO A 125 -14.92 11.00 -0.66
N LEU A 126 -15.68 9.91 -0.42
CA LEU A 126 -15.54 9.06 0.76
C LEU A 126 -14.59 7.88 0.56
N ALA A 127 -14.02 7.70 -0.65
CA ALA A 127 -13.05 6.65 -0.90
C ALA A 127 -11.78 6.88 -0.06
N SER A 128 -11.16 5.80 0.43
CA SER A 128 -9.93 5.88 1.22
C SER A 128 -8.79 6.61 0.50
N SER A 129 -8.78 6.58 -0.84
CA SER A 129 -7.84 7.33 -1.69
C SER A 129 -8.06 8.85 -1.67
N ALA A 130 -9.26 9.33 -1.34
CA ALA A 130 -9.61 10.75 -1.22
C ALA A 130 -9.41 11.31 0.20
N MET A 131 -9.13 10.44 1.18
CA MET A 131 -8.92 10.84 2.58
C MET A 131 -7.64 11.66 2.75
N ASP A 132 -7.71 12.67 3.61
CA ASP A 132 -6.51 13.35 4.12
C ASP A 132 -5.71 12.43 5.08
N ASP A 133 -4.50 12.85 5.47
CA ASP A 133 -3.62 12.04 6.32
C ASP A 133 -4.23 11.73 7.70
N ARG A 134 -5.05 12.63 8.25
CA ARG A 134 -5.72 12.43 9.56
C ARG A 134 -6.87 11.44 9.45
N GLN A 135 -7.72 11.61 8.45
CA GLN A 135 -8.83 10.68 8.15
C GLN A 135 -8.29 9.28 7.87
N ARG A 136 -7.19 9.18 7.14
CA ARG A 136 -6.51 7.92 6.81
C ARG A 136 -5.90 7.26 8.04
N ALA A 137 -5.26 8.04 8.92
CA ALA A 137 -4.74 7.53 10.20
C ALA A 137 -5.86 6.95 11.08
N GLU A 138 -7.01 7.63 11.18
CA GLU A 138 -8.18 7.13 11.91
C GLU A 138 -8.78 5.90 11.25
N PHE A 139 -8.83 5.84 9.92
CA PHE A 139 -9.32 4.68 9.17
C PHE A 139 -8.50 3.41 9.45
N TYR A 140 -7.15 3.51 9.47
CA TYR A 140 -6.27 2.37 9.73
C TYR A 140 -6.14 2.04 11.23
N ASN A 141 -6.31 3.02 12.13
CA ASN A 141 -6.16 2.87 13.57
C ASN A 141 -7.27 3.60 14.32
N PRO A 142 -8.51 3.08 14.32
CA PRO A 142 -9.65 3.72 14.98
C PRO A 142 -9.36 3.98 16.47
N GLY A 143 -9.72 5.18 16.95
CA GLY A 143 -9.51 5.60 18.34
C GLY A 143 -8.08 6.02 18.69
N HIS A 144 -7.16 6.03 17.73
CA HIS A 144 -5.79 6.52 17.90
C HIS A 144 -5.53 7.82 17.12
N GLY A 145 -6.57 8.48 16.64
CA GLY A 145 -6.55 9.60 15.68
C GLY A 145 -5.72 10.83 16.04
N GLU A 146 -5.19 10.91 17.27
CA GLU A 146 -4.19 11.91 17.66
C GLU A 146 -2.74 11.39 17.61
N ARG A 147 -2.51 10.13 17.24
CA ARG A 147 -1.16 9.62 17.06
C ARG A 147 -0.76 9.79 15.61
N MET A 148 0.30 10.56 15.35
CA MET A 148 0.92 10.59 14.04
C MET A 148 1.36 9.17 13.65
N GLU A 149 0.76 8.66 12.59
CA GLU A 149 1.14 7.38 12.04
C GLU A 149 2.40 7.57 11.20
N MET A 150 3.54 7.11 11.68
CA MET A 150 4.81 7.11 10.95
C MET A 150 4.79 6.01 9.88
N TYR A 151 3.85 6.10 8.91
CA TYR A 151 3.61 5.02 7.97
C TYR A 151 4.77 4.81 6.99
N ARG A 152 5.47 5.88 6.61
CA ARG A 152 6.65 5.77 5.74
C ARG A 152 7.78 5.02 6.41
N TRP A 153 8.01 5.27 7.71
CA TRP A 153 8.98 4.52 8.51
C TRP A 153 8.57 3.06 8.71
N LYS A 154 7.27 2.82 8.95
CA LYS A 154 6.72 1.46 9.03
C LYS A 154 6.89 0.72 7.69
N MET A 155 6.62 1.40 6.57
CA MET A 155 6.83 0.86 5.23
C MET A 155 8.31 0.53 4.98
N ALA A 156 9.23 1.46 5.28
CA ALA A 156 10.66 1.25 5.14
C ALA A 156 11.14 0.02 5.95
N ALA A 157 10.75 -0.07 7.23
CA ALA A 157 11.07 -1.20 8.08
C ALA A 157 10.48 -2.52 7.53
N SER A 158 9.25 -2.48 7.02
CA SER A 158 8.59 -3.65 6.42
C SER A 158 9.29 -4.12 5.16
N LEU A 159 9.72 -3.22 4.27
CA LEU A 159 10.47 -3.56 3.05
C LEU A 159 11.81 -4.22 3.38
N LEU A 160 12.53 -3.72 4.39
CA LEU A 160 13.77 -4.34 4.86
C LEU A 160 13.52 -5.73 5.46
N ALA A 161 12.47 -5.89 6.26
CA ALA A 161 12.08 -7.18 6.83
C ALA A 161 11.66 -8.18 5.75
N VAL A 162 10.92 -7.74 4.73
CA VAL A 162 10.55 -8.55 3.55
C VAL A 162 11.78 -9.00 2.80
N GLY A 163 12.74 -8.11 2.53
CA GLY A 163 13.99 -8.44 1.85
C GLY A 163 14.81 -9.53 2.56
N TRP A 164 14.71 -9.59 3.88
CA TRP A 164 15.38 -10.63 4.67
C TRP A 164 14.62 -11.97 4.68
N ARG A 165 13.28 -11.94 4.68
CA ARG A 165 12.42 -13.14 4.73
C ARG A 165 12.28 -13.90 3.43
N VAL A 166 12.74 -13.33 2.33
CA VAL A 166 12.67 -13.97 1.00
C VAL A 166 13.13 -15.44 1.05
N PRO A 167 12.37 -16.38 0.47
CA PRO A 167 12.75 -17.80 0.42
C PRO A 167 13.78 -18.03 -0.71
N ALA A 168 14.96 -17.45 -0.55
CA ALA A 168 16.01 -17.51 -1.54
C ALA A 168 17.39 -17.59 -0.87
N GLY A 169 18.40 -17.97 -1.62
CA GLY A 169 19.77 -18.01 -1.14
C GLY A 169 20.28 -16.64 -0.67
N ILE A 170 21.34 -16.66 0.13
CA ILE A 170 21.90 -15.48 0.80
C ILE A 170 22.20 -14.31 -0.15
N ALA A 171 22.70 -14.61 -1.36
CA ALA A 171 22.97 -13.58 -2.37
C ALA A 171 21.72 -12.86 -2.85
N ALA A 172 20.60 -13.58 -3.02
CA ALA A 172 19.32 -12.96 -3.39
C ALA A 172 18.77 -12.11 -2.25
N LYS A 173 18.92 -12.53 -0.99
CA LYS A 173 18.55 -11.72 0.18
C LYS A 173 19.30 -10.38 0.20
N TYR A 174 20.61 -10.40 0.02
CA TYR A 174 21.41 -9.17 -0.02
C TYR A 174 21.01 -8.26 -1.20
N ARG A 175 20.73 -8.84 -2.38
CA ARG A 175 20.24 -8.04 -3.53
C ARG A 175 18.88 -7.42 -3.25
N THR A 176 17.94 -8.16 -2.66
CA THR A 176 16.62 -7.64 -2.29
C THR A 176 16.73 -6.54 -1.24
N LEU A 177 17.58 -6.73 -0.21
CA LEU A 177 17.88 -5.68 0.77
C LEU A 177 18.50 -4.43 0.14
N SER A 178 19.40 -4.60 -0.83
CA SER A 178 20.01 -3.47 -1.55
C SER A 178 18.95 -2.67 -2.33
N VAL A 179 17.99 -3.35 -2.95
CA VAL A 179 16.83 -2.72 -3.61
C VAL A 179 15.99 -1.97 -2.58
N ALA A 180 15.60 -2.62 -1.47
CA ALA A 180 14.83 -1.98 -0.41
C ALA A 180 15.52 -0.73 0.13
N LEU A 181 16.83 -0.81 0.43
CA LEU A 181 17.64 0.33 0.91
C LEU A 181 17.69 1.47 -0.11
N ARG A 182 17.78 1.14 -1.41
CA ARG A 182 17.74 2.14 -2.48
C ARG A 182 16.41 2.92 -2.47
N HIS A 183 15.27 2.24 -2.35
CA HIS A 183 13.95 2.86 -2.27
C HIS A 183 13.78 3.70 -1.00
N VAL A 184 14.24 3.19 0.16
CA VAL A 184 14.28 3.95 1.41
C VAL A 184 15.14 5.22 1.28
N ARG A 185 16.30 5.12 0.61
CA ARG A 185 17.15 6.29 0.36
C ARG A 185 16.49 7.30 -0.60
N TRP A 186 15.75 6.86 -1.59
CA TRP A 186 14.98 7.78 -2.46
C TRP A 186 13.90 8.51 -1.67
N ALA A 187 13.21 7.81 -0.76
CA ALA A 187 12.19 8.41 0.12
C ALA A 187 12.76 9.17 1.33
N ARG A 188 14.08 9.48 1.38
CA ARG A 188 14.73 10.09 2.56
C ARG A 188 14.14 11.44 2.98
N TYR A 189 13.70 12.24 2.02
CA TYR A 189 13.11 13.54 2.30
C TYR A 189 11.73 13.41 2.94
N GLU A 190 10.91 12.51 2.43
CA GLU A 190 9.58 12.20 2.97
C GLU A 190 9.70 11.59 4.37
N LEU A 191 10.66 10.69 4.58
CA LEU A 191 10.96 10.12 5.90
C LEU A 191 11.40 11.20 6.89
N TRP A 192 12.26 12.13 6.46
CA TRP A 192 12.69 13.27 7.28
C TRP A 192 11.52 14.20 7.60
N HIS A 193 10.66 14.52 6.63
CA HIS A 193 9.49 15.36 6.84
C HIS A 193 8.54 14.72 7.85
N GLU A 194 8.24 13.44 7.70
CA GLU A 194 7.38 12.70 8.64
C GLU A 194 7.96 12.69 10.07
N LEU A 195 9.26 12.46 10.22
CA LEU A 195 9.95 12.52 11.51
C LEU A 195 9.89 13.91 12.14
N ARG A 196 10.22 14.95 11.36
CA ARG A 196 10.18 16.35 11.81
C ARG A 196 8.79 16.76 12.29
N ASP A 197 7.76 16.37 11.55
CA ASP A 197 6.38 16.74 11.86
C ASP A 197 5.87 15.94 13.07
N SER A 198 6.34 14.70 13.25
CA SER A 198 6.10 13.90 14.45
C SER A 198 6.71 14.55 15.70
N VAL A 199 7.95 15.00 15.62
CA VAL A 199 8.63 15.70 16.72
C VAL A 199 7.91 17.01 17.08
N ARG A 200 7.50 17.80 16.08
CA ARG A 200 6.74 19.03 16.29
C ARG A 200 5.38 18.77 16.94
N TYR A 201 4.69 17.72 16.53
CA TYR A 201 3.42 17.31 17.12
C TYR A 201 3.57 16.92 18.58
N LEU A 202 4.55 16.09 18.91
CA LEU A 202 4.84 15.69 20.30
C LEU A 202 5.23 16.88 21.19
N GLY A 203 6.01 17.82 20.66
CA GLY A 203 6.36 19.05 21.34
C GLY A 203 5.12 19.88 21.70
N ARG A 204 4.22 20.13 20.74
CA ARG A 204 2.97 20.87 20.95
C ARG A 204 2.04 20.20 21.96
N ARG A 205 1.94 18.86 21.95
CA ARG A 205 1.14 18.09 22.90
C ARG A 205 1.67 18.23 24.32
N ARG A 206 2.99 18.12 24.51
CA ARG A 206 3.64 18.30 25.82
C ARG A 206 3.43 19.71 26.38
N TRP A 207 3.51 20.74 25.52
CA TRP A 207 3.22 22.14 25.88
C TRP A 207 1.77 22.34 26.34
N ARG A 208 0.79 21.74 25.69
CA ARG A 208 -0.62 21.79 26.08
C ARG A 208 -0.87 21.09 27.42
N GLN A 209 -0.23 19.93 27.65
CA GLN A 209 -0.36 19.18 28.89
C GLN A 209 0.28 19.90 30.10
N LEU A 210 1.32 20.69 29.91
CA LEU A 210 1.99 21.47 30.93
C LEU A 210 1.25 22.77 31.28
N GLY A 211 0.07 23.03 30.72
CA GLY A 211 -0.79 24.18 31.09
C GLY A 211 -0.27 25.56 30.66
N TRP A 212 0.84 25.65 29.95
CA TRP A 212 1.49 26.92 29.58
C TRP A 212 0.76 27.69 28.47
N GLY A 213 -0.23 27.09 27.82
CA GLY A 213 -1.05 27.69 26.77
C GLY A 213 -2.22 28.54 27.31
N ALA A 214 -2.61 28.39 28.57
CA ALA A 214 -3.72 29.13 29.19
C ALA A 214 -3.28 30.49 29.77
N ALA A 215 -2.02 30.63 30.18
CA ALA A 215 -1.49 31.83 30.82
C ALA A 215 -1.25 33.01 29.84
N ALA A 216 -1.20 32.78 28.54
CA ALA A 216 -0.98 33.85 27.57
C ALA A 216 -2.26 34.60 27.15
N ARG A 217 -3.44 34.08 27.45
CA ARG A 217 -4.74 34.72 27.10
C ARG A 217 -5.38 35.56 28.23
N SER A 218 -4.84 35.51 29.43
CA SER A 218 -5.39 36.29 30.57
C SER A 218 -4.70 37.62 30.80
N ARG A 219 -3.74 38.06 29.97
CA ARG A 219 -3.06 39.37 30.13
C ARG A 219 -3.40 40.39 29.03
N GLY A 220 -4.60 40.30 28.47
CA GLY A 220 -5.03 41.19 27.39
C GLY A 220 -6.37 41.89 27.63
N HIS A 221 -6.73 42.18 28.89
CA HIS A 221 -7.83 43.10 29.18
C HIS A 221 -7.62 43.75 30.54
N VAL A 222 -6.82 44.80 30.59
CA VAL A 222 -6.94 45.89 31.55
C VAL A 222 -6.55 47.20 30.85
N VAL A 223 -7.54 48.09 30.81
CA VAL A 223 -7.59 49.52 30.43
C VAL A 223 -7.84 49.75 28.94
#